data_11cfe184a57d886ec35d360d96caf529
#
_entry.id   11cfe184a57d886ec35d360d96caf529
#
_cell.length_a   1.000
_cell.length_b   1.000
_cell.length_c   1.000
_cell.angle_alpha   90.00
_cell.angle_beta   90.00
_cell.angle_gamma   90.00
#
_symmetry.space_group_name_H-M   'P 1'
#
loop_
_entity.id
_entity.type
_entity.pdbx_description
1 polymer ?
#
loop_
_entity_poly.entity_id
_entity_poly.type
_entity_poly.pdbx_seq_one_letter_code
_entity_poly.pdbx_strand_id
1 'polypeptide(L)'
;MTTTAAPEVSTHTGRLGLVQASALYIAAVLGTGILVLPGLASQAAGPASILAVAAVFVLSIPLAGTFAALAARYPDAGGVATFARLALGDTAARMAGYWFLFGVQFGAPVVATLGAEYLAAAVGADRSAVWMIALAFLLVPLGVAFFGLRVSGKLQLGLTGLLVLVVVGVVSVTASEVRAVNFEPFLPHGWAGVATAISLFVWAFAGWEAVTHIAGEFRNPRRTIPLATAIAIVVVGAAYLALQVVTVGVLGSDRAFSVVPLIDLVAVSVPDVGPAIVAAIAAVVAVGVLNAYVPAFANLAASLGRDGHLPGWLAKGAEPGSVPRRALVLVSVITLTYFGIAASQGFDLTPFILIHTSSMVAVYVVGSLAAVRLLDRFTAGWWMAVASVVLTLGLLVLAGTHLLVPAALAVVAIVVTVIKKRKNNA
;
A
#
# COMPACT_ATOMS: atom_id res chain seq x y z
N MET A 1 24.72 42.62 8.03
CA MET A 1 25.07 41.21 8.19
C MET A 1 24.04 40.60 9.12
N THR A 2 22.96 40.05 8.58
CA THR A 2 21.91 39.35 9.33
C THR A 2 22.24 37.87 9.30
N THR A 3 22.72 37.36 10.41
CA THR A 3 22.98 35.95 10.66
C THR A 3 21.65 35.20 10.66
N THR A 4 21.39 34.45 9.60
CA THR A 4 20.26 33.53 9.53
C THR A 4 20.56 32.38 10.48
N ALA A 5 19.84 32.32 11.60
CA ALA A 5 19.92 31.21 12.55
C ALA A 5 19.51 29.91 11.84
N ALA A 6 20.35 28.89 11.93
CA ALA A 6 20.01 27.54 11.49
C ALA A 6 18.76 27.08 12.26
N PRO A 7 17.82 26.36 11.64
CA PRO A 7 16.65 25.87 12.33
C PRO A 7 17.10 24.92 13.46
N GLU A 8 16.65 25.21 14.69
CA GLU A 8 16.86 24.35 15.84
C GLU A 8 16.36 22.94 15.52
N VAL A 9 17.27 21.98 15.52
CA VAL A 9 16.94 20.56 15.46
C VAL A 9 16.24 20.22 16.77
N SER A 10 14.91 20.17 16.73
CA SER A 10 14.13 19.70 17.86
C SER A 10 14.61 18.30 18.21
N THR A 11 15.15 18.15 19.42
CA THR A 11 15.56 16.86 19.99
C THR A 11 14.30 16.04 20.34
N HIS A 12 13.57 15.59 19.33
CA HIS A 12 12.54 14.59 19.52
C HIS A 12 13.25 13.26 19.81
N THR A 13 13.24 12.85 21.06
CA THR A 13 13.66 11.51 21.49
C THR A 13 12.66 10.50 20.94
N GLY A 14 12.85 10.08 19.70
CA GLY A 14 12.04 9.04 19.08
C GLY A 14 12.06 7.78 19.95
N ARG A 15 10.91 7.11 20.06
CA ARG A 15 10.71 5.95 20.94
C ARG A 15 10.84 4.62 20.21
N LEU A 16 10.71 4.62 18.86
CA LEU A 16 10.66 3.41 18.06
C LEU A 16 12.06 2.88 17.77
N GLY A 17 12.29 1.60 18.11
CA GLY A 17 13.52 0.88 17.82
C GLY A 17 13.44 0.09 16.50
N LEU A 18 14.50 -0.66 16.19
CA LEU A 18 14.62 -1.43 14.94
C LEU A 18 13.50 -2.45 14.76
N VAL A 19 13.14 -3.19 15.81
CA VAL A 19 12.09 -4.24 15.74
C VAL A 19 10.74 -3.64 15.39
N GLN A 20 10.36 -2.54 16.06
CA GLN A 20 9.09 -1.85 15.77
C GLN A 20 9.12 -1.24 14.36
N ALA A 21 10.25 -0.66 13.94
CA ALA A 21 10.42 -0.12 12.60
C ALA A 21 10.24 -1.20 11.53
N SER A 22 10.94 -2.34 11.67
CA SER A 22 10.82 -3.46 10.73
C SER A 22 9.40 -4.00 10.65
N ALA A 23 8.73 -4.15 11.80
CA ALA A 23 7.35 -4.62 11.84
C ALA A 23 6.38 -3.65 11.16
N LEU A 24 6.57 -2.33 11.33
CA LEU A 24 5.74 -1.32 10.65
C LEU A 24 5.94 -1.35 9.14
N TYR A 25 7.17 -1.51 8.64
CA TYR A 25 7.44 -1.70 7.21
C TYR A 25 6.81 -2.99 6.68
N ILE A 26 7.01 -4.12 7.39
CA ILE A 26 6.42 -5.40 7.00
C ILE A 26 4.89 -5.29 6.96
N ALA A 27 4.27 -4.67 7.97
CA ALA A 27 2.83 -4.44 8.00
C ALA A 27 2.32 -3.62 6.82
N ALA A 28 3.03 -2.53 6.50
CA ALA A 28 2.63 -1.62 5.43
C ALA A 28 2.68 -2.29 4.05
N VAL A 29 3.70 -3.15 3.81
CA VAL A 29 3.96 -3.73 2.50
C VAL A 29 3.35 -5.13 2.35
N LEU A 30 3.41 -5.98 3.38
CA LEU A 30 2.81 -7.31 3.31
C LEU A 30 1.28 -7.21 3.19
N GLY A 31 0.67 -6.37 4.00
CA GLY A 31 -0.74 -5.98 3.93
C GLY A 31 -1.72 -7.10 3.57
N THR A 32 -2.88 -6.71 3.01
CA THR A 32 -3.90 -7.64 2.52
C THR A 32 -3.62 -8.16 1.10
N GLY A 33 -2.63 -7.60 0.41
CA GLY A 33 -2.26 -8.07 -0.94
C GLY A 33 -1.89 -9.54 -0.98
N ILE A 34 -1.26 -10.04 0.08
CA ILE A 34 -0.85 -11.45 0.17
C ILE A 34 -2.03 -12.43 0.16
N LEU A 35 -3.22 -11.97 0.52
CA LEU A 35 -4.43 -12.78 0.57
C LEU A 35 -4.96 -13.14 -0.83
N VAL A 36 -4.78 -12.28 -1.84
CA VAL A 36 -5.41 -12.45 -3.15
C VAL A 36 -4.44 -12.43 -4.32
N LEU A 37 -3.35 -11.68 -4.24
CA LEU A 37 -2.46 -11.47 -5.38
C LEU A 37 -1.81 -12.74 -5.91
N PRO A 38 -1.44 -13.74 -5.07
CA PRO A 38 -0.94 -15.00 -5.60
C PRO A 38 -1.92 -15.68 -6.55
N GLY A 39 -3.23 -15.67 -6.23
CA GLY A 39 -4.27 -16.21 -7.09
C GLY A 39 -4.45 -15.39 -8.38
N LEU A 40 -4.65 -14.07 -8.26
CA LEU A 40 -4.82 -13.18 -9.41
C LEU A 40 -3.62 -13.19 -10.36
N ALA A 41 -2.40 -13.23 -9.81
CA ALA A 41 -1.19 -13.30 -10.63
C ALA A 41 -1.05 -14.65 -11.33
N SER A 42 -1.41 -15.76 -10.67
CA SER A 42 -1.46 -17.08 -11.28
C SER A 42 -2.49 -17.14 -12.42
N GLN A 43 -3.64 -16.50 -12.23
CA GLN A 43 -4.65 -16.36 -13.29
C GLN A 43 -4.10 -15.57 -14.49
N ALA A 44 -3.39 -14.47 -14.24
CA ALA A 44 -2.88 -13.58 -15.28
C ALA A 44 -1.70 -14.18 -16.06
N ALA A 45 -0.80 -14.93 -15.41
CA ALA A 45 0.48 -15.35 -15.98
C ALA A 45 0.77 -16.86 -15.85
N GLY A 46 -0.09 -17.63 -15.19
CA GLY A 46 0.20 -19.02 -14.84
C GLY A 46 1.46 -19.14 -13.99
N PRO A 47 2.28 -20.18 -14.19
CA PRO A 47 3.54 -20.37 -13.47
C PRO A 47 4.54 -19.21 -13.63
N ALA A 48 4.51 -18.49 -14.75
CA ALA A 48 5.37 -17.33 -14.97
C ALA A 48 5.05 -16.12 -14.04
N SER A 49 3.97 -16.18 -13.26
CA SER A 49 3.70 -15.24 -12.17
C SER A 49 4.81 -15.23 -11.11
N ILE A 50 5.59 -16.30 -10.97
CA ILE A 50 6.78 -16.35 -10.14
C ILE A 50 7.84 -15.36 -10.62
N LEU A 51 8.01 -15.21 -11.94
CA LEU A 51 8.89 -14.19 -12.50
C LEU A 51 8.39 -12.78 -12.20
N ALA A 52 7.07 -12.58 -12.23
CA ALA A 52 6.47 -11.29 -11.93
C ALA A 52 6.75 -10.85 -10.47
N VAL A 53 6.53 -11.74 -9.51
CA VAL A 53 6.81 -11.42 -8.09
C VAL A 53 8.32 -11.21 -7.87
N ALA A 54 9.17 -12.02 -8.49
CA ALA A 54 10.63 -11.83 -8.41
C ALA A 54 11.07 -10.49 -9.00
N ALA A 55 10.52 -10.09 -10.15
CA ALA A 55 10.80 -8.81 -10.79
C ALA A 55 10.38 -7.64 -9.88
N VAL A 56 9.16 -7.66 -9.31
CA VAL A 56 8.68 -6.61 -8.40
C VAL A 56 9.49 -6.58 -7.10
N PHE A 57 9.92 -7.73 -6.58
CA PHE A 57 10.83 -7.81 -5.43
C PHE A 57 12.16 -7.09 -5.72
N VAL A 58 12.81 -7.38 -6.85
CA VAL A 58 14.06 -6.71 -7.27
C VAL A 58 13.83 -5.21 -7.45
N LEU A 59 12.73 -4.81 -8.09
CA LEU A 59 12.34 -3.42 -8.31
C LEU A 59 12.07 -2.66 -7.00
N SER A 60 11.58 -3.35 -5.97
CA SER A 60 11.32 -2.73 -4.67
C SER A 60 12.60 -2.30 -3.95
N ILE A 61 13.76 -2.91 -4.24
CA ILE A 61 15.02 -2.59 -3.58
C ILE A 61 15.43 -1.12 -3.78
N PRO A 62 15.60 -0.62 -5.02
CA PRO A 62 15.94 0.78 -5.22
C PRO A 62 14.81 1.72 -4.77
N LEU A 63 13.54 1.33 -4.93
CA LEU A 63 12.40 2.14 -4.52
C LEU A 63 12.36 2.35 -3.00
N ALA A 64 12.40 1.27 -2.24
CA ALA A 64 12.42 1.30 -0.78
C ALA A 64 13.66 2.03 -0.25
N GLY A 65 14.83 1.78 -0.86
CA GLY A 65 16.08 2.46 -0.52
C GLY A 65 16.01 3.98 -0.77
N THR A 66 15.32 4.42 -1.82
CA THR A 66 15.08 5.83 -2.12
C THR A 66 14.27 6.50 -1.02
N PHE A 67 13.13 5.91 -0.64
CA PHE A 67 12.29 6.46 0.43
C PHE A 67 12.96 6.37 1.80
N ALA A 68 13.73 5.31 2.06
CA ALA A 68 14.54 5.21 3.27
C ALA A 68 15.59 6.32 3.36
N ALA A 69 16.29 6.62 2.27
CA ALA A 69 17.27 7.70 2.21
C ALA A 69 16.64 9.09 2.40
N LEU A 70 15.48 9.35 1.75
CA LEU A 70 14.72 10.58 1.94
C LEU A 70 14.25 10.74 3.39
N ALA A 71 13.62 9.71 3.96
CA ALA A 71 13.09 9.72 5.32
C ALA A 71 14.19 9.88 6.37
N ALA A 72 15.37 9.27 6.15
CA ALA A 72 16.52 9.41 7.04
C ALA A 72 17.11 10.83 7.02
N ARG A 73 17.00 11.55 5.91
CA ARG A 73 17.56 12.90 5.73
C ARG A 73 16.55 14.00 6.05
N TYR A 74 15.29 13.77 5.70
CA TYR A 74 14.18 14.72 5.87
C TYR A 74 13.05 14.06 6.66
N PRO A 75 13.22 13.88 7.99
CA PRO A 75 12.19 13.24 8.83
C PRO A 75 11.01 14.19 9.04
N ASP A 76 10.08 14.23 8.08
CA ASP A 76 8.89 15.08 8.08
C ASP A 76 7.62 14.25 7.93
N ALA A 77 6.58 14.58 8.70
CA ALA A 77 5.31 13.86 8.70
C ALA A 77 4.49 14.03 7.40
N GLY A 78 4.82 15.00 6.56
CA GLY A 78 4.18 15.20 5.25
C GLY A 78 4.60 14.21 4.17
N GLY A 79 5.63 13.40 4.44
CA GLY A 79 6.08 12.32 3.57
C GLY A 79 6.36 12.78 2.13
N VAL A 80 5.86 12.03 1.14
CA VAL A 80 6.14 12.28 -0.28
C VAL A 80 5.69 13.67 -0.74
N ALA A 81 4.59 14.21 -0.21
CA ALA A 81 4.12 15.54 -0.57
C ALA A 81 5.12 16.64 -0.12
N THR A 82 5.73 16.49 1.05
CA THR A 82 6.80 17.40 1.50
C THR A 82 8.03 17.31 0.59
N PHE A 83 8.48 16.09 0.24
CA PHE A 83 9.61 15.92 -0.67
C PHE A 83 9.33 16.51 -2.05
N ALA A 84 8.13 16.28 -2.58
CA ALA A 84 7.67 16.88 -3.83
C ALA A 84 7.67 18.41 -3.76
N ARG A 85 7.19 19.00 -2.67
CA ARG A 85 7.19 20.48 -2.48
C ARG A 85 8.59 21.05 -2.47
N LEU A 86 9.50 20.45 -1.71
CA LEU A 86 10.88 20.91 -1.57
C LEU A 86 11.66 20.83 -2.87
N ALA A 87 11.44 19.77 -3.66
CA ALA A 87 12.21 19.52 -4.88
C ALA A 87 11.56 20.06 -6.17
N LEU A 88 10.22 20.01 -6.26
CA LEU A 88 9.45 20.19 -7.49
C LEU A 88 8.39 21.31 -7.38
N GLY A 89 8.14 21.81 -6.16
CA GLY A 89 7.20 22.90 -5.89
C GLY A 89 5.77 22.44 -5.58
N ASP A 90 4.90 23.43 -5.29
CA ASP A 90 3.54 23.21 -4.77
C ASP A 90 2.62 22.41 -5.71
N THR A 91 2.80 22.55 -7.03
CA THR A 91 1.98 21.79 -7.99
C THR A 91 2.23 20.30 -7.86
N ALA A 92 3.51 19.88 -7.78
CA ALA A 92 3.87 18.47 -7.62
C ALA A 92 3.39 17.92 -6.25
N ALA A 93 3.51 18.72 -5.19
CA ALA A 93 2.98 18.36 -3.87
C ALA A 93 1.46 18.13 -3.90
N ARG A 94 0.72 19.02 -4.59
CA ARG A 94 -0.73 18.87 -4.76
C ARG A 94 -1.09 17.64 -5.58
N MET A 95 -0.38 17.35 -6.66
CA MET A 95 -0.58 16.15 -7.46
C MET A 95 -0.37 14.91 -6.63
N ALA A 96 0.75 14.80 -5.91
CA ALA A 96 1.04 13.68 -5.03
C ALA A 96 -0.05 13.50 -3.95
N GLY A 97 -0.49 14.59 -3.33
CA GLY A 97 -1.57 14.57 -2.35
C GLY A 97 -2.91 14.09 -2.92
N TYR A 98 -3.26 14.50 -4.13
CA TYR A 98 -4.51 14.09 -4.80
C TYR A 98 -4.46 12.62 -5.24
N TRP A 99 -3.33 12.16 -5.80
CA TRP A 99 -3.15 10.76 -6.13
C TRP A 99 -3.28 9.88 -4.89
N PHE A 100 -2.65 10.29 -3.78
CA PHE A 100 -2.72 9.52 -2.54
C PHE A 100 -4.15 9.55 -1.95
N LEU A 101 -4.78 10.72 -1.84
CA LEU A 101 -6.10 10.85 -1.21
C LEU A 101 -7.22 10.24 -2.06
N PHE A 102 -7.24 10.49 -3.36
CA PHE A 102 -8.35 10.07 -4.23
C PHE A 102 -8.01 8.77 -4.97
N GLY A 103 -6.78 8.59 -5.44
CA GLY A 103 -6.40 7.44 -6.23
C GLY A 103 -6.07 6.21 -5.38
N VAL A 104 -5.26 6.37 -4.34
CA VAL A 104 -4.88 5.23 -3.47
C VAL A 104 -6.06 4.76 -2.61
N GLN A 105 -7.01 5.63 -2.32
CA GLN A 105 -8.21 5.27 -1.55
C GLN A 105 -9.14 4.28 -2.27
N PHE A 106 -9.00 4.03 -3.58
CA PHE A 106 -9.64 2.92 -4.28
C PHE A 106 -9.31 1.55 -3.66
N GLY A 107 -8.22 1.46 -2.90
CA GLY A 107 -7.84 0.27 -2.15
C GLY A 107 -8.73 -0.06 -0.95
N ALA A 108 -9.45 0.89 -0.37
CA ALA A 108 -10.24 0.64 0.83
C ALA A 108 -11.39 -0.38 0.61
N PRO A 109 -12.24 -0.27 -0.42
CA PRO A 109 -13.22 -1.31 -0.72
C PRO A 109 -12.59 -2.65 -1.09
N VAL A 110 -11.41 -2.66 -1.73
CA VAL A 110 -10.69 -3.91 -2.04
C VAL A 110 -10.33 -4.64 -0.76
N VAL A 111 -9.67 -3.96 0.19
CA VAL A 111 -9.28 -4.54 1.49
C VAL A 111 -10.48 -5.09 2.25
N ALA A 112 -11.59 -4.33 2.29
CA ALA A 112 -12.82 -4.75 2.98
C ALA A 112 -13.44 -5.99 2.33
N THR A 113 -13.56 -6.00 1.00
CA THR A 113 -14.16 -7.11 0.26
C THR A 113 -13.30 -8.38 0.36
N LEU A 114 -11.98 -8.26 0.28
CA LEU A 114 -11.08 -9.40 0.45
C LEU A 114 -11.26 -10.07 1.83
N GLY A 115 -11.26 -9.28 2.92
CA GLY A 115 -11.51 -9.82 4.24
C GLY A 115 -12.88 -10.48 4.37
N ALA A 116 -13.91 -9.91 3.72
CA ALA A 116 -15.26 -10.43 3.70
C ALA A 116 -15.38 -11.75 2.91
N GLU A 117 -14.71 -11.86 1.76
CA GLU A 117 -14.67 -13.10 0.96
C GLU A 117 -14.08 -14.27 1.76
N TYR A 118 -12.99 -14.01 2.49
CA TYR A 118 -12.39 -15.02 3.35
C TYR A 118 -13.33 -15.47 4.45
N LEU A 119 -14.00 -14.54 5.12
CA LEU A 119 -14.93 -14.88 6.19
C LEU A 119 -16.16 -15.62 5.64
N ALA A 120 -16.73 -15.15 4.53
CA ALA A 120 -17.88 -15.78 3.88
C ALA A 120 -17.55 -17.20 3.41
N ALA A 121 -16.38 -17.40 2.79
CA ALA A 121 -15.93 -18.73 2.35
C ALA A 121 -15.82 -19.73 3.51
N ALA A 122 -15.31 -19.29 4.67
CA ALA A 122 -15.16 -20.18 5.83
C ALA A 122 -16.47 -20.61 6.48
N VAL A 123 -17.52 -19.76 6.39
CA VAL A 123 -18.84 -20.09 6.97
C VAL A 123 -19.84 -20.58 5.93
N GLY A 124 -19.43 -20.76 4.69
CA GLY A 124 -20.29 -21.19 3.59
C GLY A 124 -21.39 -20.19 3.25
N ALA A 125 -21.15 -18.89 3.51
CA ALA A 125 -22.11 -17.83 3.24
C ALA A 125 -22.19 -17.49 1.74
N ASP A 126 -23.35 -17.01 1.32
CA ASP A 126 -23.58 -16.61 -0.06
C ASP A 126 -22.95 -15.25 -0.39
N ARG A 127 -22.99 -14.91 -1.70
CA ARG A 127 -22.42 -13.64 -2.19
C ARG A 127 -23.12 -12.39 -1.60
N SER A 128 -24.36 -12.51 -1.14
CA SER A 128 -25.07 -11.41 -0.52
C SER A 128 -24.51 -11.08 0.86
N ALA A 129 -23.98 -12.07 1.58
CA ALA A 129 -23.33 -11.85 2.86
C ALA A 129 -21.97 -11.13 2.69
N VAL A 130 -21.25 -11.37 1.59
CA VAL A 130 -19.93 -10.74 1.36
C VAL A 130 -20.04 -9.22 1.36
N TRP A 131 -21.01 -8.63 0.67
CA TRP A 131 -21.12 -7.17 0.65
C TRP A 131 -21.54 -6.59 2.00
N MET A 132 -22.37 -7.28 2.78
CA MET A 132 -22.75 -6.85 4.13
C MET A 132 -21.57 -6.88 5.09
N ILE A 133 -20.77 -7.96 5.04
CA ILE A 133 -19.54 -8.11 5.84
C ILE A 133 -18.52 -7.05 5.41
N ALA A 134 -18.31 -6.84 4.11
CA ALA A 134 -17.40 -5.82 3.58
C ALA A 134 -17.81 -4.41 4.01
N LEU A 135 -19.10 -4.10 3.96
CA LEU A 135 -19.60 -2.83 4.46
C LEU A 135 -19.36 -2.66 5.97
N ALA A 136 -19.59 -3.70 6.76
CA ALA A 136 -19.27 -3.69 8.20
C ALA A 136 -17.76 -3.46 8.43
N PHE A 137 -16.90 -4.10 7.63
CA PHE A 137 -15.44 -3.92 7.68
C PHE A 137 -14.99 -2.49 7.33
N LEU A 138 -15.76 -1.75 6.54
CA LEU A 138 -15.54 -0.31 6.31
C LEU A 138 -16.09 0.55 7.44
N LEU A 139 -17.33 0.30 7.87
CA LEU A 139 -18.01 1.14 8.85
C LEU A 139 -17.38 1.08 10.24
N VAL A 140 -16.87 -0.11 10.65
CA VAL A 140 -16.24 -0.25 11.97
C VAL A 140 -14.97 0.60 12.10
N PRO A 141 -13.96 0.55 11.20
CA PRO A 141 -12.80 1.41 11.26
C PRO A 141 -13.13 2.91 11.12
N LEU A 142 -14.10 3.26 10.28
CA LEU A 142 -14.58 4.65 10.15
C LEU A 142 -15.17 5.16 11.48
N GLY A 143 -16.02 4.35 12.13
CA GLY A 143 -16.59 4.67 13.43
C GLY A 143 -15.53 4.78 14.54
N VAL A 144 -14.63 3.80 14.62
CA VAL A 144 -13.51 3.79 15.56
C VAL A 144 -12.65 5.06 15.43
N ALA A 145 -12.32 5.43 14.18
CA ALA A 145 -11.55 6.64 13.89
C ALA A 145 -12.34 7.92 14.28
N PHE A 146 -13.67 7.95 14.06
CA PHE A 146 -14.51 9.10 14.39
C PHE A 146 -14.53 9.39 15.89
N PHE A 147 -14.49 8.35 16.73
CA PHE A 147 -14.39 8.48 18.18
C PHE A 147 -12.95 8.72 18.67
N GLY A 148 -11.98 8.81 17.77
CA GLY A 148 -10.58 9.08 18.12
C GLY A 148 -9.84 7.88 18.70
N LEU A 149 -10.43 6.70 18.62
CA LEU A 149 -9.78 5.48 19.04
C LEU A 149 -8.71 5.10 17.99
N ARG A 150 -7.52 4.74 18.44
CA ARG A 150 -6.39 4.36 17.59
C ARG A 150 -5.90 2.97 17.96
N VAL A 151 -5.63 2.16 16.95
CA VAL A 151 -4.94 0.88 17.16
C VAL A 151 -3.55 1.18 17.71
N SER A 152 -3.22 0.57 18.84
CA SER A 152 -1.90 0.76 19.45
C SER A 152 -0.81 0.14 18.57
N GLY A 153 0.40 0.71 18.60
CA GLY A 153 1.55 0.15 17.88
C GLY A 153 1.88 -1.29 18.30
N LYS A 154 1.55 -1.69 19.54
CA LYS A 154 1.70 -3.08 20.01
C LYS A 154 0.70 -4.01 19.33
N LEU A 155 -0.55 -3.58 19.17
CA LEU A 155 -1.57 -4.37 18.46
C LEU A 155 -1.20 -4.51 16.99
N GLN A 156 -0.76 -3.42 16.34
CA GLN A 156 -0.29 -3.47 14.95
C GLN A 156 0.89 -4.44 14.78
N LEU A 157 1.84 -4.44 15.72
CA LEU A 157 2.95 -5.40 15.75
C LEU A 157 2.44 -6.84 15.87
N GLY A 158 1.46 -7.08 16.74
CA GLY A 158 0.81 -8.39 16.90
C GLY A 158 0.12 -8.85 15.62
N LEU A 159 -0.64 -7.97 14.95
CA LEU A 159 -1.31 -8.27 13.68
C LEU A 159 -0.30 -8.60 12.57
N THR A 160 0.79 -7.86 12.50
CA THR A 160 1.87 -8.14 11.54
C THR A 160 2.53 -9.49 11.79
N GLY A 161 2.85 -9.79 13.06
CA GLY A 161 3.40 -11.08 13.46
C GLY A 161 2.46 -12.22 13.11
N LEU A 162 1.16 -12.05 13.37
CA LEU A 162 0.12 -13.04 13.03
C LEU A 162 0.06 -13.27 11.51
N LEU A 163 0.10 -12.21 10.70
CA LEU A 163 0.10 -12.33 9.23
C LEU A 163 1.32 -13.10 8.73
N VAL A 164 2.51 -12.78 9.23
CA VAL A 164 3.75 -13.51 8.87
C VAL A 164 3.64 -14.98 9.28
N LEU A 165 3.13 -15.27 10.49
CA LEU A 165 2.94 -16.64 10.96
C LEU A 165 1.97 -17.43 10.09
N VAL A 166 0.88 -16.81 9.61
CA VAL A 166 -0.05 -17.47 8.67
C VAL A 166 0.66 -17.82 7.37
N VAL A 167 1.38 -16.88 6.79
CA VAL A 167 2.10 -17.14 5.54
C VAL A 167 3.11 -18.26 5.70
N VAL A 168 3.92 -18.21 6.76
CA VAL A 168 4.89 -19.27 7.05
C VAL A 168 4.18 -20.60 7.31
N GLY A 169 3.07 -20.60 8.06
CA GLY A 169 2.26 -21.77 8.33
C GLY A 169 1.70 -22.40 7.05
N VAL A 170 1.01 -21.59 6.23
CA VAL A 170 0.45 -22.05 4.94
C VAL A 170 1.55 -22.64 4.06
N VAL A 171 2.64 -21.91 3.84
CA VAL A 171 3.76 -22.40 3.02
C VAL A 171 4.33 -23.70 3.57
N SER A 172 4.53 -23.80 4.89
CA SER A 172 5.13 -24.99 5.52
C SER A 172 4.27 -26.22 5.41
N VAL A 173 2.93 -26.11 5.61
CA VAL A 173 2.02 -27.26 5.56
C VAL A 173 1.71 -27.69 4.13
N THR A 174 1.85 -26.79 3.13
CA THR A 174 1.52 -27.10 1.73
C THR A 174 2.73 -27.40 0.87
N ALA A 175 3.96 -27.17 1.37
CA ALA A 175 5.19 -27.37 0.58
C ALA A 175 5.36 -28.79 0.05
N SER A 176 4.92 -29.81 0.80
CA SER A 176 4.97 -31.22 0.39
C SER A 176 4.00 -31.57 -0.74
N GLU A 177 2.98 -30.77 -0.95
CA GLU A 177 1.94 -30.97 -1.98
C GLU A 177 2.31 -30.33 -3.33
N VAL A 178 3.46 -29.69 -3.45
CA VAL A 178 3.96 -29.08 -4.68
C VAL A 178 4.24 -30.14 -5.73
N ARG A 179 3.64 -30.00 -6.92
CA ARG A 179 3.79 -30.92 -8.06
C ARG A 179 4.47 -30.23 -9.22
N ALA A 180 5.53 -30.85 -9.74
CA ALA A 180 6.30 -30.30 -10.88
C ALA A 180 5.44 -30.07 -12.12
N VAL A 181 4.44 -30.94 -12.37
CA VAL A 181 3.53 -30.82 -13.51
C VAL A 181 2.73 -29.51 -13.52
N ASN A 182 2.50 -28.92 -12.36
CA ASN A 182 1.74 -27.67 -12.23
C ASN A 182 2.53 -26.43 -12.72
N PHE A 183 3.81 -26.59 -13.04
CA PHE A 183 4.64 -25.52 -13.63
C PHE A 183 4.67 -25.57 -15.17
N GLU A 184 3.90 -26.46 -15.78
CA GLU A 184 3.84 -26.59 -17.24
C GLU A 184 2.41 -26.39 -17.77
N PRO A 185 2.23 -25.63 -18.88
CA PRO A 185 3.28 -24.83 -19.55
C PRO A 185 3.68 -23.61 -18.71
N PHE A 186 4.98 -23.28 -18.67
CA PHE A 186 5.51 -22.23 -17.79
C PHE A 186 4.99 -20.83 -18.15
N LEU A 187 4.80 -20.53 -19.44
CA LEU A 187 4.40 -19.21 -19.96
C LEU A 187 3.10 -19.29 -20.79
N PRO A 188 1.97 -19.75 -20.22
CA PRO A 188 0.74 -20.02 -20.98
C PRO A 188 0.12 -18.77 -21.60
N HIS A 189 0.27 -17.60 -20.95
CA HIS A 189 -0.28 -16.33 -21.40
C HIS A 189 0.77 -15.37 -21.98
N GLY A 190 1.96 -15.87 -22.30
CA GLY A 190 3.06 -15.07 -22.83
C GLY A 190 3.53 -13.95 -21.90
N TRP A 191 4.38 -13.07 -22.41
CA TRP A 191 4.92 -11.95 -21.64
C TRP A 191 3.87 -10.90 -21.29
N ALA A 192 2.76 -10.81 -22.01
CA ALA A 192 1.65 -9.94 -21.66
C ALA A 192 1.02 -10.34 -20.31
N GLY A 193 0.85 -11.63 -20.06
CA GLY A 193 0.41 -12.14 -18.76
C GLY A 193 1.37 -11.79 -17.64
N VAL A 194 2.68 -11.93 -17.87
CA VAL A 194 3.71 -11.53 -16.89
C VAL A 194 3.64 -10.02 -16.58
N ALA A 195 3.46 -9.18 -17.61
CA ALA A 195 3.32 -7.74 -17.42
C ALA A 195 2.07 -7.38 -16.58
N THR A 196 0.96 -8.07 -16.81
CA THR A 196 -0.26 -7.93 -16.00
C THR A 196 -0.01 -8.36 -14.55
N ALA A 197 0.64 -9.50 -14.32
CA ALA A 197 0.98 -9.98 -12.99
C ALA A 197 1.95 -9.03 -12.26
N ILE A 198 2.92 -8.42 -12.96
CA ILE A 198 3.78 -7.35 -12.41
C ILE A 198 2.91 -6.18 -11.93
N SER A 199 1.97 -5.69 -12.75
CA SER A 199 1.09 -4.58 -12.40
C SER A 199 0.22 -4.90 -11.17
N LEU A 200 -0.25 -6.13 -11.02
CA LEU A 200 -0.96 -6.59 -9.83
C LEU A 200 -0.04 -6.61 -8.60
N PHE A 201 1.16 -7.19 -8.70
CA PHE A 201 2.09 -7.26 -7.58
C PHE A 201 2.63 -5.91 -7.12
N VAL A 202 2.60 -4.87 -7.97
CA VAL A 202 2.94 -3.51 -7.51
C VAL A 202 2.01 -3.04 -6.39
N TRP A 203 0.74 -3.48 -6.35
CA TRP A 203 -0.13 -3.29 -5.21
C TRP A 203 0.48 -3.80 -3.91
N ALA A 204 1.00 -5.03 -3.92
CA ALA A 204 1.60 -5.67 -2.74
C ALA A 204 2.85 -4.96 -2.25
N PHE A 205 3.63 -4.41 -3.18
CA PHE A 205 4.88 -3.72 -2.87
C PHE A 205 4.72 -2.20 -2.74
N ALA A 206 3.48 -1.69 -2.71
CA ALA A 206 3.17 -0.34 -2.27
C ALA A 206 3.21 -0.27 -0.74
N GLY A 207 3.66 0.88 -0.20
CA GLY A 207 3.75 1.08 1.27
C GLY A 207 5.14 1.47 1.76
N TRP A 208 6.17 1.44 0.89
CA TRP A 208 7.52 1.87 1.27
C TRP A 208 7.59 3.33 1.71
N GLU A 209 6.68 4.17 1.21
CA GLU A 209 6.54 5.57 1.59
C GLU A 209 5.85 5.76 2.94
N ALA A 210 5.08 4.79 3.43
CA ALA A 210 4.26 4.92 4.65
C ALA A 210 5.11 5.27 5.88
N VAL A 211 6.31 4.71 5.98
CA VAL A 211 7.22 4.97 7.10
C VAL A 211 7.85 6.37 7.02
N THR A 212 7.82 7.03 5.86
CA THR A 212 8.29 8.43 5.76
C THR A 212 7.48 9.36 6.66
N HIS A 213 6.19 9.08 6.85
CA HIS A 213 5.29 9.87 7.70
C HIS A 213 5.56 9.77 9.20
N ILE A 214 6.28 8.73 9.64
CA ILE A 214 6.63 8.49 11.04
C ILE A 214 8.15 8.51 11.27
N ALA A 215 8.91 8.99 10.29
CA ALA A 215 10.37 9.01 10.36
C ALA A 215 10.94 9.72 11.60
N GLY A 216 10.25 10.77 12.08
CA GLY A 216 10.61 11.50 13.31
C GLY A 216 10.41 10.73 14.62
N GLU A 217 9.67 9.60 14.60
CA GLU A 217 9.41 8.79 15.78
C GLU A 217 10.51 7.75 16.07
N PHE A 218 11.48 7.57 15.19
CA PHE A 218 12.58 6.63 15.39
C PHE A 218 13.72 7.21 16.22
N ARG A 219 14.31 6.38 17.10
CA ARG A 219 15.43 6.78 17.98
C ARG A 219 16.64 7.28 17.20
N ASN A 220 16.96 6.63 16.08
CA ASN A 220 18.06 6.98 15.18
C ASN A 220 17.62 6.77 13.74
N PRO A 221 16.89 7.72 13.12
CA PRO A 221 16.33 7.57 11.79
C PRO A 221 17.36 7.16 10.74
N ARG A 222 18.55 7.78 10.79
CA ARG A 222 19.63 7.54 9.81
C ARG A 222 20.13 6.09 9.77
N ARG A 223 20.03 5.34 10.87
CA ARG A 223 20.47 3.94 10.97
C ARG A 223 19.27 2.98 10.99
N THR A 224 18.24 3.34 11.74
CA THR A 224 17.07 2.47 11.94
C THR A 224 16.25 2.30 10.66
N ILE A 225 16.01 3.39 9.91
CA ILE A 225 15.17 3.34 8.71
C ILE A 225 15.79 2.45 7.62
N PRO A 226 17.06 2.64 7.17
CA PRO A 226 17.63 1.79 6.14
C PRO A 226 17.71 0.31 6.55
N LEU A 227 18.03 0.02 7.80
CA LEU A 227 18.16 -1.36 8.27
C LEU A 227 16.78 -2.04 8.37
N ALA A 228 15.76 -1.33 8.89
CA ALA A 228 14.39 -1.83 8.95
C ALA A 228 13.81 -2.06 7.55
N THR A 229 14.11 -1.17 6.60
CA THR A 229 13.75 -1.32 5.18
C THR A 229 14.38 -2.57 4.58
N ALA A 230 15.67 -2.80 4.80
CA ALA A 230 16.38 -3.99 4.29
C ALA A 230 15.76 -5.29 4.86
N ILE A 231 15.48 -5.33 6.17
CA ILE A 231 14.81 -6.47 6.82
C ILE A 231 13.43 -6.70 6.20
N ALA A 232 12.65 -5.63 6.02
CA ALA A 232 11.31 -5.73 5.46
C ALA A 232 11.33 -6.22 3.99
N ILE A 233 12.25 -5.73 3.16
CA ILE A 233 12.42 -6.20 1.78
C ILE A 233 12.64 -7.71 1.77
N VAL A 234 13.58 -8.22 2.58
CA VAL A 234 13.87 -9.66 2.61
C VAL A 234 12.67 -10.48 3.09
N VAL A 235 12.05 -10.07 4.20
CA VAL A 235 10.92 -10.81 4.77
C VAL A 235 9.72 -10.82 3.83
N VAL A 236 9.35 -9.65 3.31
CA VAL A 236 8.17 -9.52 2.42
C VAL A 236 8.43 -10.20 1.08
N GLY A 237 9.60 -9.98 0.48
CA GLY A 237 9.97 -10.60 -0.79
C GLY A 237 9.99 -12.12 -0.70
N ALA A 238 10.60 -12.67 0.36
CA ALA A 238 10.63 -14.11 0.60
C ALA A 238 9.22 -14.69 0.85
N ALA A 239 8.36 -13.97 1.61
CA ALA A 239 7.01 -14.39 1.89
C ALA A 239 6.16 -14.48 0.61
N TYR A 240 6.17 -13.43 -0.23
CA TYR A 240 5.43 -13.43 -1.49
C TYR A 240 5.98 -14.46 -2.48
N LEU A 241 7.31 -14.59 -2.60
CA LEU A 241 7.92 -15.55 -3.51
C LEU A 241 7.59 -16.99 -3.10
N ALA A 242 7.75 -17.34 -1.82
CA ALA A 242 7.43 -18.65 -1.31
C ALA A 242 5.94 -18.98 -1.50
N LEU A 243 5.05 -18.03 -1.16
CA LEU A 243 3.62 -18.22 -1.32
C LEU A 243 3.22 -18.36 -2.79
N GLN A 244 3.83 -17.58 -3.71
CA GLN A 244 3.56 -17.70 -5.14
C GLN A 244 3.98 -19.08 -5.68
N VAL A 245 5.15 -19.58 -5.26
CA VAL A 245 5.63 -20.90 -5.65
C VAL A 245 4.68 -22.01 -5.18
N VAL A 246 4.24 -21.98 -3.92
CA VAL A 246 3.30 -23.01 -3.44
C VAL A 246 1.91 -22.84 -4.04
N THR A 247 1.45 -21.60 -4.29
CA THR A 247 0.16 -21.37 -4.97
C THR A 247 0.14 -22.03 -6.35
N VAL A 248 1.15 -21.77 -7.16
CA VAL A 248 1.28 -22.41 -8.49
C VAL A 248 1.49 -23.90 -8.35
N GLY A 249 2.44 -24.33 -7.51
CA GLY A 249 2.85 -25.74 -7.41
C GLY A 249 1.78 -26.67 -6.84
N VAL A 250 0.91 -26.16 -5.95
CA VAL A 250 -0.15 -26.95 -5.30
C VAL A 250 -1.46 -26.86 -6.08
N LEU A 251 -1.91 -25.65 -6.42
CA LEU A 251 -3.23 -25.46 -7.04
C LEU A 251 -3.19 -25.65 -8.57
N GLY A 252 -2.05 -25.44 -9.21
CA GLY A 252 -1.94 -25.42 -10.68
C GLY A 252 -2.67 -24.23 -11.30
N SER A 253 -2.65 -24.13 -12.62
CA SER A 253 -3.32 -23.06 -13.34
C SER A 253 -4.85 -23.09 -13.20
N ASP A 254 -5.46 -24.27 -13.14
CA ASP A 254 -6.91 -24.43 -13.19
C ASP A 254 -7.62 -24.11 -11.86
N ARG A 255 -6.94 -24.29 -10.74
CA ARG A 255 -7.49 -24.01 -9.39
C ARG A 255 -7.06 -22.68 -8.80
N ALA A 256 -6.10 -22.00 -9.42
CA ALA A 256 -5.60 -20.70 -8.95
C ALA A 256 -6.60 -19.53 -9.11
N PHE A 257 -7.77 -19.79 -9.70
CA PHE A 257 -8.83 -18.80 -9.96
C PHE A 257 -9.64 -18.40 -8.73
N SER A 258 -9.26 -18.86 -7.55
CA SER A 258 -9.98 -18.54 -6.33
C SER A 258 -9.69 -17.10 -5.86
N VAL A 259 -10.73 -16.45 -5.35
CA VAL A 259 -10.59 -15.15 -4.66
C VAL A 259 -10.03 -15.31 -3.23
N VAL A 260 -9.92 -16.57 -2.76
CA VAL A 260 -9.41 -16.93 -1.42
C VAL A 260 -8.30 -17.99 -1.49
N PRO A 261 -7.24 -17.77 -2.27
CA PRO A 261 -6.24 -18.79 -2.59
C PRO A 261 -5.54 -19.40 -1.36
N LEU A 262 -5.44 -18.68 -0.25
CA LEU A 262 -4.84 -19.23 0.98
C LEU A 262 -5.76 -20.26 1.66
N ILE A 263 -7.08 -20.09 1.58
CA ILE A 263 -8.03 -21.10 2.04
C ILE A 263 -7.88 -22.36 1.20
N ASP A 264 -7.85 -22.23 -0.12
CA ASP A 264 -7.73 -23.37 -1.02
C ASP A 264 -6.41 -24.10 -0.83
N LEU A 265 -5.32 -23.38 -0.63
CA LEU A 265 -4.02 -23.97 -0.30
C LEU A 265 -4.08 -24.79 0.98
N VAL A 266 -4.53 -24.17 2.07
CA VAL A 266 -4.51 -24.86 3.37
C VAL A 266 -5.50 -26.02 3.43
N ALA A 267 -6.59 -25.96 2.66
CA ALA A 267 -7.58 -27.04 2.58
C ALA A 267 -7.02 -28.33 1.96
N VAL A 268 -5.95 -28.25 1.15
CA VAL A 268 -5.28 -29.44 0.61
C VAL A 268 -4.62 -30.26 1.73
N SER A 269 -3.98 -29.61 2.71
CA SER A 269 -3.20 -30.29 3.74
C SER A 269 -3.92 -30.37 5.10
N VAL A 270 -4.78 -29.40 5.43
CA VAL A 270 -5.48 -29.29 6.71
C VAL A 270 -6.94 -28.88 6.48
N PRO A 271 -7.78 -29.74 5.87
CA PRO A 271 -9.13 -29.38 5.41
C PRO A 271 -10.09 -29.00 6.53
N ASP A 272 -10.00 -29.61 7.71
CA ASP A 272 -11.01 -29.49 8.77
C ASP A 272 -10.98 -28.10 9.46
N VAL A 273 -9.79 -27.62 9.82
CA VAL A 273 -9.64 -26.39 10.63
C VAL A 273 -8.85 -25.29 9.94
N GLY A 274 -8.02 -25.63 8.93
CA GLY A 274 -7.16 -24.69 8.21
C GLY A 274 -7.92 -23.52 7.60
N PRO A 275 -8.99 -23.76 6.82
CA PRO A 275 -9.80 -22.71 6.20
C PRO A 275 -10.35 -21.70 7.22
N ALA A 276 -10.90 -22.17 8.33
CA ALA A 276 -11.46 -21.30 9.38
C ALA A 276 -10.39 -20.42 10.06
N ILE A 277 -9.20 -20.99 10.31
CA ILE A 277 -8.09 -20.24 10.90
C ILE A 277 -7.61 -19.16 9.95
N VAL A 278 -7.38 -19.50 8.68
CA VAL A 278 -6.92 -18.54 7.66
C VAL A 278 -7.95 -17.44 7.46
N ALA A 279 -9.25 -17.77 7.39
CA ALA A 279 -10.32 -16.78 7.24
C ALA A 279 -10.40 -15.81 8.43
N ALA A 280 -10.37 -16.33 9.66
CA ALA A 280 -10.41 -15.51 10.86
C ALA A 280 -9.24 -14.50 10.88
N ILE A 281 -8.05 -14.95 10.52
CA ILE A 281 -6.86 -14.11 10.49
C ILE A 281 -6.93 -13.10 9.35
N ALA A 282 -7.39 -13.51 8.16
CA ALA A 282 -7.59 -12.60 7.03
C ALA A 282 -8.57 -11.47 7.37
N ALA A 283 -9.69 -11.79 8.03
CA ALA A 283 -10.67 -10.80 8.49
C ALA A 283 -10.05 -9.81 9.50
N VAL A 284 -9.32 -10.31 10.48
CA VAL A 284 -8.64 -9.46 11.49
C VAL A 284 -7.59 -8.57 10.84
N VAL A 285 -6.82 -9.08 9.89
CA VAL A 285 -5.80 -8.32 9.15
C VAL A 285 -6.47 -7.23 8.30
N ALA A 286 -7.56 -7.54 7.59
CA ALA A 286 -8.28 -6.57 6.78
C ALA A 286 -8.81 -5.39 7.62
N VAL A 287 -9.44 -5.67 8.76
CA VAL A 287 -9.90 -4.64 9.70
C VAL A 287 -8.71 -3.86 10.27
N GLY A 288 -7.61 -4.52 10.60
CA GLY A 288 -6.38 -3.89 11.10
C GLY A 288 -5.76 -2.92 10.09
N VAL A 289 -5.71 -3.30 8.81
CA VAL A 289 -5.22 -2.45 7.72
C VAL A 289 -6.13 -1.22 7.55
N LEU A 290 -7.44 -1.39 7.50
CA LEU A 290 -8.39 -0.28 7.40
C LEU A 290 -8.30 0.67 8.59
N ASN A 291 -8.14 0.15 9.82
CA ASN A 291 -7.90 0.96 11.03
C ASN A 291 -6.62 1.80 10.97
N ALA A 292 -5.62 1.37 10.23
CA ALA A 292 -4.40 2.15 10.01
C ALA A 292 -4.59 3.22 8.91
N TYR A 293 -5.21 2.84 7.80
CA TYR A 293 -5.31 3.72 6.62
C TYR A 293 -6.40 4.79 6.75
N VAL A 294 -7.54 4.51 7.40
CA VAL A 294 -8.63 5.50 7.56
C VAL A 294 -8.17 6.77 8.27
N PRO A 295 -7.52 6.71 9.45
CA PRO A 295 -6.95 7.89 10.08
C PRO A 295 -5.83 8.55 9.27
N ALA A 296 -5.02 7.76 8.56
CA ALA A 296 -3.95 8.28 7.71
C ALA A 296 -4.51 9.15 6.57
N PHE A 297 -5.54 8.68 5.87
CA PHE A 297 -6.22 9.48 4.83
C PHE A 297 -6.90 10.73 5.42
N ALA A 298 -7.50 10.64 6.60
CA ALA A 298 -8.12 11.80 7.25
C ALA A 298 -7.06 12.86 7.63
N ASN A 299 -5.92 12.44 8.16
CA ASN A 299 -4.80 13.34 8.47
C ASN A 299 -4.21 13.97 7.21
N LEU A 300 -4.07 13.19 6.12
CA LEU A 300 -3.64 13.70 4.83
C LEU A 300 -4.62 14.75 4.29
N ALA A 301 -5.92 14.47 4.27
CA ALA A 301 -6.93 15.41 3.79
C ALA A 301 -6.92 16.71 4.60
N ALA A 302 -6.73 16.62 5.92
CA ALA A 302 -6.60 17.77 6.79
C ALA A 302 -5.31 18.56 6.53
N SER A 303 -4.19 17.87 6.29
CA SER A 303 -2.92 18.50 5.91
C SER A 303 -3.04 19.23 4.56
N LEU A 304 -3.66 18.60 3.56
CA LEU A 304 -3.94 19.24 2.26
C LEU A 304 -4.85 20.47 2.42
N GLY A 305 -5.76 20.46 3.39
CA GLY A 305 -6.56 21.63 3.76
C GLY A 305 -5.71 22.76 4.36
N ARG A 306 -4.77 22.46 5.27
CA ARG A 306 -3.84 23.45 5.84
C ARG A 306 -2.92 24.07 4.81
N ASP A 307 -2.38 23.24 3.92
CA ASP A 307 -1.47 23.67 2.85
C ASP A 307 -2.21 24.39 1.71
N GLY A 308 -3.54 24.54 1.83
CA GLY A 308 -4.36 25.19 0.81
C GLY A 308 -4.48 24.36 -0.48
N HIS A 309 -4.19 23.08 -0.46
CA HIS A 309 -4.41 22.17 -1.59
C HIS A 309 -5.85 21.68 -1.68
N LEU A 310 -6.54 21.63 -0.54
CA LEU A 310 -7.99 21.41 -0.40
C LEU A 310 -8.64 22.60 0.34
N PRO A 311 -9.99 22.65 0.42
CA PRO A 311 -10.67 23.69 1.19
C PRO A 311 -10.22 23.72 2.65
N GLY A 312 -9.88 24.93 3.16
CA GLY A 312 -9.28 25.10 4.50
C GLY A 312 -10.18 24.65 5.67
N TRP A 313 -11.49 24.49 5.45
CA TRP A 313 -12.39 23.96 6.48
C TRP A 313 -12.09 22.51 6.87
N LEU A 314 -11.41 21.75 6.01
CA LEU A 314 -10.93 20.38 6.28
C LEU A 314 -9.80 20.35 7.31
N ALA A 315 -9.03 21.43 7.42
CA ALA A 315 -7.94 21.54 8.40
C ALA A 315 -8.42 21.67 9.86
N LYS A 316 -9.69 22.01 10.10
CA LYS A 316 -10.22 22.21 11.45
C LYS A 316 -10.28 20.87 12.19
N GLY A 317 -9.71 20.85 13.41
CA GLY A 317 -9.62 19.66 14.25
C GLY A 317 -8.43 18.74 13.90
N ALA A 318 -7.46 19.23 13.14
CA ALA A 318 -6.22 18.52 12.80
C ALA A 318 -5.04 18.89 13.73
N GLU A 319 -5.31 19.44 14.91
CA GLU A 319 -4.30 19.76 15.91
C GLU A 319 -3.70 18.46 16.50
N PRO A 320 -2.45 18.48 16.96
CA PRO A 320 -1.86 17.32 17.60
C PRO A 320 -2.73 16.77 18.74
N GLY A 321 -3.09 15.49 18.69
CA GLY A 321 -3.96 14.83 19.66
C GLY A 321 -5.46 14.94 19.40
N SER A 322 -5.90 15.72 18.42
CA SER A 322 -7.30 15.81 18.00
C SER A 322 -7.65 14.89 16.82
N VAL A 323 -8.94 14.71 16.57
CA VAL A 323 -9.45 13.92 15.44
C VAL A 323 -9.95 14.88 14.36
N PRO A 324 -9.43 14.84 13.14
CA PRO A 324 -9.87 15.71 12.06
C PRO A 324 -11.22 15.22 11.49
N ARG A 325 -12.30 15.34 12.27
CA ARG A 325 -13.62 14.77 11.93
C ARG A 325 -14.17 15.24 10.58
N ARG A 326 -13.88 16.49 10.18
CA ARG A 326 -14.32 17.01 8.87
C ARG A 326 -13.62 16.32 7.71
N ALA A 327 -12.31 16.11 7.84
CA ALA A 327 -11.55 15.36 6.87
C ALA A 327 -11.96 13.87 6.87
N LEU A 328 -12.27 13.31 8.05
CA LEU A 328 -12.76 11.94 8.16
C LEU A 328 -14.13 11.76 7.48
N VAL A 329 -15.03 12.73 7.56
CA VAL A 329 -16.31 12.71 6.80
C VAL A 329 -16.03 12.67 5.30
N LEU A 330 -15.10 13.49 4.79
CA LEU A 330 -14.71 13.45 3.38
C LEU A 330 -14.18 12.05 2.99
N VAL A 331 -13.26 11.49 3.79
CA VAL A 331 -12.71 10.15 3.57
C VAL A 331 -13.82 9.10 3.59
N SER A 332 -14.77 9.18 4.53
CA SER A 332 -15.91 8.26 4.61
C SER A 332 -16.78 8.33 3.35
N VAL A 333 -17.10 9.54 2.88
CA VAL A 333 -17.89 9.73 1.65
C VAL A 333 -17.18 9.11 0.45
N ILE A 334 -15.88 9.37 0.27
CA ILE A 334 -15.09 8.81 -0.83
C ILE A 334 -15.08 7.27 -0.74
N THR A 335 -14.73 6.72 0.44
CA THR A 335 -14.67 5.26 0.67
C THR A 335 -16.00 4.57 0.36
N LEU A 336 -17.13 5.11 0.88
CA LEU A 336 -18.46 4.54 0.66
C LEU A 336 -18.93 4.70 -0.79
N THR A 337 -18.56 5.80 -1.46
CA THR A 337 -18.82 5.98 -2.89
C THR A 337 -18.07 4.93 -3.71
N TYR A 338 -16.78 4.71 -3.45
CA TYR A 338 -16.01 3.68 -4.15
C TYR A 338 -16.52 2.27 -3.85
N PHE A 339 -16.95 2.01 -2.62
CA PHE A 339 -17.61 0.74 -2.29
C PHE A 339 -18.92 0.56 -3.06
N GLY A 340 -19.75 1.61 -3.17
CA GLY A 340 -20.98 1.56 -3.96
C GLY A 340 -20.72 1.31 -5.44
N ILE A 341 -19.66 1.90 -6.02
CA ILE A 341 -19.22 1.64 -7.39
C ILE A 341 -18.78 0.18 -7.53
N ALA A 342 -17.97 -0.35 -6.60
CA ALA A 342 -17.53 -1.75 -6.61
C ALA A 342 -18.75 -2.71 -6.56
N ALA A 343 -19.72 -2.42 -5.69
CA ALA A 343 -20.94 -3.18 -5.56
C ALA A 343 -21.76 -3.19 -6.86
N SER A 344 -21.90 -2.03 -7.53
CA SER A 344 -22.61 -1.90 -8.80
C SER A 344 -21.97 -2.66 -9.96
N GLN A 345 -20.65 -2.93 -9.86
CA GLN A 345 -19.88 -3.70 -10.83
C GLN A 345 -19.74 -5.19 -10.44
N GLY A 346 -20.53 -5.67 -9.46
CA GLY A 346 -20.49 -7.06 -9.01
C GLY A 346 -19.23 -7.44 -8.26
N PHE A 347 -18.52 -6.46 -7.68
CA PHE A 347 -17.26 -6.64 -6.94
C PHE A 347 -16.12 -7.21 -7.78
N ASP A 348 -16.00 -6.83 -9.06
CA ASP A 348 -14.74 -6.98 -9.77
C ASP A 348 -13.72 -6.01 -9.16
N LEU A 349 -12.78 -6.54 -8.39
CA LEU A 349 -11.79 -5.75 -7.66
C LEU A 349 -10.59 -5.36 -8.52
N THR A 350 -10.40 -6.01 -9.67
CA THR A 350 -9.22 -5.82 -10.53
C THR A 350 -9.06 -4.37 -10.97
N PRO A 351 -10.09 -3.66 -11.48
CA PRO A 351 -9.96 -2.26 -11.84
C PRO A 351 -9.57 -1.37 -10.65
N PHE A 352 -10.11 -1.66 -9.45
CA PHE A 352 -9.80 -0.89 -8.23
C PHE A 352 -8.35 -1.07 -7.80
N ILE A 353 -7.83 -2.31 -7.85
CA ILE A 353 -6.42 -2.63 -7.60
C ILE A 353 -5.54 -1.87 -8.58
N LEU A 354 -5.86 -1.89 -9.87
CA LEU A 354 -5.04 -1.28 -10.91
C LEU A 354 -5.08 0.25 -10.89
N ILE A 355 -6.23 0.88 -10.55
CA ILE A 355 -6.33 2.34 -10.34
C ILE A 355 -5.52 2.77 -9.11
N HIS A 356 -5.65 2.05 -8.00
CA HIS A 356 -4.83 2.27 -6.81
C HIS A 356 -3.34 2.18 -7.16
N THR A 357 -2.93 1.09 -7.81
CA THR A 357 -1.55 0.83 -8.19
C THR A 357 -0.99 1.91 -9.11
N SER A 358 -1.72 2.30 -10.16
CA SER A 358 -1.27 3.35 -11.08
C SER A 358 -1.15 4.71 -10.40
N SER A 359 -2.04 5.03 -9.47
CA SER A 359 -1.96 6.24 -8.65
C SER A 359 -0.75 6.22 -7.73
N MET A 360 -0.46 5.07 -7.12
CA MET A 360 0.71 4.88 -6.27
C MET A 360 2.02 4.97 -7.06
N VAL A 361 2.07 4.39 -8.26
CA VAL A 361 3.22 4.50 -9.15
C VAL A 361 3.47 5.97 -9.54
N ALA A 362 2.42 6.75 -9.78
CA ALA A 362 2.56 8.20 -10.03
C ALA A 362 3.16 8.95 -8.83
N VAL A 363 2.76 8.61 -7.60
CA VAL A 363 3.37 9.12 -6.37
C VAL A 363 4.85 8.73 -6.29
N TYR A 364 5.19 7.49 -6.65
CA TYR A 364 6.57 7.00 -6.64
C TYR A 364 7.44 7.69 -7.66
N VAL A 365 6.95 7.98 -8.86
CA VAL A 365 7.68 8.79 -9.86
C VAL A 365 8.04 10.15 -9.29
N VAL A 366 7.07 10.86 -8.72
CA VAL A 366 7.30 12.20 -8.14
C VAL A 366 8.25 12.12 -6.94
N GLY A 367 8.08 11.13 -6.06
CA GLY A 367 8.96 10.91 -4.92
C GLY A 367 10.40 10.59 -5.33
N SER A 368 10.58 9.75 -6.35
CA SER A 368 11.90 9.40 -6.89
C SER A 368 12.56 10.58 -7.60
N LEU A 369 11.82 11.36 -8.37
CA LEU A 369 12.31 12.60 -8.97
C LEU A 369 12.73 13.64 -7.92
N ALA A 370 11.95 13.75 -6.83
CA ALA A 370 12.30 14.58 -5.70
C ALA A 370 13.61 14.11 -5.05
N ALA A 371 13.78 12.78 -4.89
CA ALA A 371 14.98 12.20 -4.32
C ALA A 371 16.24 12.49 -5.15
N VAL A 372 16.16 12.39 -6.48
CA VAL A 372 17.28 12.73 -7.39
C VAL A 372 17.74 14.18 -7.19
N ARG A 373 16.83 15.10 -6.82
CA ARG A 373 17.16 16.51 -6.56
C ARG A 373 17.61 16.79 -5.12
N LEU A 374 17.10 16.05 -4.14
CA LEU A 374 17.32 16.32 -2.72
C LEU A 374 18.49 15.54 -2.11
N LEU A 375 18.83 14.37 -2.67
CA LEU A 375 19.92 13.54 -2.17
C LEU A 375 21.26 14.00 -2.78
N ASP A 376 22.34 13.80 -2.01
CA ASP A 376 23.68 14.12 -2.46
C ASP A 376 24.06 13.24 -3.66
N ARG A 377 24.51 13.87 -4.73
CA ARG A 377 24.87 13.20 -5.97
C ARG A 377 25.92 12.10 -5.74
N PHE A 378 25.81 11.02 -6.51
CA PHE A 378 26.72 9.87 -6.51
C PHE A 378 26.74 9.05 -5.20
N THR A 379 25.85 9.34 -4.25
CA THR A 379 25.64 8.46 -3.09
C THR A 379 24.80 7.24 -3.49
N ALA A 380 24.84 6.18 -2.66
CA ALA A 380 24.00 4.99 -2.87
C ALA A 380 22.49 5.36 -2.95
N GLY A 381 22.01 6.26 -2.09
CA GLY A 381 20.63 6.74 -2.11
C GLY A 381 20.27 7.47 -3.41
N TRP A 382 21.21 8.26 -3.96
CA TRP A 382 21.02 8.94 -5.24
C TRP A 382 20.93 7.96 -6.42
N TRP A 383 21.80 6.96 -6.47
CA TRP A 383 21.74 5.93 -7.51
C TRP A 383 20.47 5.08 -7.41
N MET A 384 20.01 4.76 -6.19
CA MET A 384 18.72 4.12 -5.98
C MET A 384 17.57 5.00 -6.51
N ALA A 385 17.62 6.33 -6.26
CA ALA A 385 16.62 7.25 -6.77
C ALA A 385 16.59 7.31 -8.31
N VAL A 386 17.75 7.34 -8.96
CA VAL A 386 17.85 7.29 -10.43
C VAL A 386 17.26 5.99 -10.98
N ALA A 387 17.65 4.84 -10.39
CA ALA A 387 17.08 3.54 -10.76
C ALA A 387 15.56 3.52 -10.56
N SER A 388 15.07 4.05 -9.43
CA SER A 388 13.63 4.13 -9.12
C SER A 388 12.86 4.98 -10.14
N VAL A 389 13.43 6.10 -10.62
CA VAL A 389 12.79 6.90 -11.68
C VAL A 389 12.60 6.06 -12.93
N VAL A 390 13.66 5.38 -13.40
CA VAL A 390 13.59 4.54 -14.61
C VAL A 390 12.54 3.44 -14.45
N LEU A 391 12.59 2.73 -13.32
CA LEU A 391 11.71 1.59 -13.03
C LEU A 391 10.24 2.03 -12.88
N THR A 392 9.98 3.12 -12.14
CA THR A 392 8.61 3.62 -11.95
C THR A 392 8.02 4.23 -13.23
N LEU A 393 8.83 4.83 -14.10
CA LEU A 393 8.39 5.24 -15.44
C LEU A 393 8.01 4.02 -16.29
N GLY A 394 8.79 2.93 -16.23
CA GLY A 394 8.43 1.65 -16.85
C GLY A 394 7.10 1.11 -16.36
N LEU A 395 6.85 1.15 -15.04
CA LEU A 395 5.57 0.75 -14.45
C LEU A 395 4.40 1.64 -14.90
N LEU A 396 4.60 2.94 -15.12
CA LEU A 396 3.57 3.80 -15.68
C LEU A 396 3.16 3.34 -17.08
N VAL A 397 4.12 2.91 -17.91
CA VAL A 397 3.81 2.36 -19.25
C VAL A 397 2.96 1.11 -19.13
N LEU A 398 3.27 0.21 -18.19
CA LEU A 398 2.50 -1.01 -17.94
C LEU A 398 1.08 -0.75 -17.40
N ALA A 399 0.85 0.38 -16.75
CA ALA A 399 -0.46 0.72 -16.19
C ALA A 399 -1.55 0.98 -17.26
N GLY A 400 -1.17 1.28 -18.50
CA GLY A 400 -2.08 1.39 -19.64
C GLY A 400 -3.25 2.34 -19.39
N THR A 401 -4.48 1.88 -19.63
CA THR A 401 -5.71 2.66 -19.48
C THR A 401 -6.01 3.08 -18.03
N HIS A 402 -5.46 2.38 -17.04
CA HIS A 402 -5.66 2.71 -15.62
C HIS A 402 -4.96 4.02 -15.21
N LEU A 403 -4.09 4.57 -16.08
CA LEU A 403 -3.52 5.92 -15.92
C LEU A 403 -4.55 7.04 -16.10
N LEU A 404 -5.71 6.80 -16.66
CA LEU A 404 -6.72 7.85 -16.86
C LEU A 404 -7.12 8.53 -15.54
N VAL A 405 -7.26 7.78 -14.45
CA VAL A 405 -7.62 8.34 -13.15
C VAL A 405 -6.50 9.22 -12.58
N PRO A 406 -5.25 8.76 -12.41
CA PRO A 406 -4.17 9.63 -11.93
C PRO A 406 -3.89 10.80 -12.89
N ALA A 407 -4.04 10.63 -14.21
CA ALA A 407 -3.91 11.74 -15.17
C ALA A 407 -5.00 12.80 -14.96
N ALA A 408 -6.25 12.41 -14.80
CA ALA A 408 -7.35 13.32 -14.49
C ALA A 408 -7.11 14.08 -13.18
N LEU A 409 -6.67 13.38 -12.13
CA LEU A 409 -6.31 14.01 -10.85
C LEU A 409 -5.14 15.01 -10.99
N ALA A 410 -4.15 14.69 -11.82
CA ALA A 410 -3.05 15.61 -12.12
C ALA A 410 -3.54 16.88 -12.83
N VAL A 411 -4.41 16.74 -13.83
CA VAL A 411 -5.03 17.88 -14.53
C VAL A 411 -5.80 18.76 -13.55
N VAL A 412 -6.63 18.15 -12.68
CA VAL A 412 -7.36 18.90 -11.64
C VAL A 412 -6.40 19.63 -10.71
N ALA A 413 -5.31 19.00 -10.27
CA ALA A 413 -4.30 19.62 -9.42
C ALA A 413 -3.63 20.83 -10.09
N ILE A 414 -3.30 20.72 -11.37
CA ILE A 414 -2.71 21.80 -12.18
C ILE A 414 -3.71 22.96 -12.33
N VAL A 415 -4.94 22.69 -12.74
CA VAL A 415 -5.98 23.70 -12.91
C VAL A 415 -6.22 24.48 -11.63
N VAL A 416 -6.38 23.77 -10.49
CA VAL A 416 -6.55 24.42 -9.18
C VAL A 416 -5.34 25.30 -8.84
N THR A 417 -4.11 24.85 -9.16
CA THR A 417 -2.91 25.66 -8.92
C THR A 417 -2.91 26.94 -9.75
N VAL A 418 -3.26 26.85 -11.03
CA VAL A 418 -3.31 28.02 -11.95
C VAL A 418 -4.36 29.03 -11.48
N ILE A 419 -5.57 28.55 -11.11
CA ILE A 419 -6.64 29.42 -10.61
C ILE A 419 -6.21 30.16 -9.34
N LYS A 420 -5.56 29.46 -8.39
CA LYS A 420 -5.08 30.08 -7.15
C LYS A 420 -3.99 31.11 -7.38
N LYS A 421 -3.03 30.83 -8.28
CA LYS A 421 -1.99 31.80 -8.64
C LYS A 421 -2.59 33.08 -9.25
N ARG A 422 -3.61 32.94 -10.11
CA ARG A 422 -4.30 34.10 -10.69
C ARG A 422 -5.01 34.95 -9.63
N LYS A 423 -5.69 34.30 -8.63
CA LYS A 423 -6.37 35.02 -7.55
C LYS A 423 -5.43 35.72 -6.59
N ASN A 424 -4.20 35.22 -6.40
CA ASN A 424 -3.22 35.85 -5.52
C ASN A 424 -2.46 36.98 -6.20
N ASN A 425 -2.49 37.07 -7.57
CA ASN A 425 -1.84 38.12 -8.35
C ASN A 425 -2.83 39.22 -8.81
N ALA A 426 -4.13 39.04 -8.55
CA ALA A 426 -5.20 40.02 -8.77
C ALA A 426 -5.63 40.66 -7.42
#